data_faedee686b045479edebe7eabcdb6d47
#
_entry.id   faedee686b045479edebe7eabcdb6d47
#
_cell.length_a   1.000
_cell.length_b   1.000
_cell.length_c   1.000
_cell.angle_alpha   90.00
_cell.angle_beta   90.00
_cell.angle_gamma   90.00
#
_symmetry.space_group_name_H-M   'P 1'
#
loop_
_entity.id
_entity.type
_entity.pdbx_description
1 polymer ?
#
loop_
_entity_poly.entity_id
_entity_poly.type
_entity_poly.pdbx_seq_one_letter_code
_entity_poly.pdbx_strand_id
1 'polypeptide(L)'
;NHGKMQRDFTYIDDIVEGVMRCCKKPATTNPEFDSLQPDPATAAAPHRVFNIGNSQPTELLRFIEVLEEALGRKAVKDFQPMQPGDVVATAADTQALKDWVGFRPSTPIELGVAQFALWYRDFYGV
;
A
#
# COMPACT_ATOMS: atom_id res chain seq x y z
N ASN A 1 6.92 -11.97 15.65
CA ASN A 1 7.46 -12.94 14.67
C ASN A 1 8.97 -12.76 14.46
N HIS A 2 9.65 -12.20 15.46
CA HIS A 2 11.12 -12.00 15.45
C HIS A 2 11.63 -11.26 14.19
N GLY A 3 10.85 -10.32 13.65
CA GLY A 3 11.17 -9.58 12.44
C GLY A 3 10.88 -10.34 11.12
N LYS A 4 10.42 -11.58 11.19
CA LYS A 4 10.17 -12.43 10.00
C LYS A 4 8.76 -12.20 9.45
N MET A 5 8.53 -11.03 8.86
CA MET A 5 7.27 -10.66 8.22
C MET A 5 7.51 -9.75 7.04
N GLN A 6 6.54 -9.72 6.13
CA GLN A 6 6.55 -8.87 4.95
C GLN A 6 5.34 -7.98 4.92
N ARG A 7 5.50 -6.77 4.40
CA ARG A 7 4.40 -5.81 4.19
C ARG A 7 4.53 -5.15 2.82
N ASP A 8 3.39 -4.92 2.22
CA ASP A 8 3.28 -4.15 0.99
C ASP A 8 3.22 -2.65 1.35
N PHE A 9 4.40 -2.04 1.50
CA PHE A 9 4.51 -0.62 1.82
C PHE A 9 4.20 0.22 0.58
N THR A 10 3.28 1.16 0.72
CA THR A 10 2.85 2.03 -0.37
C THR A 10 3.10 3.48 -0.01
N TYR A 11 3.75 4.22 -0.92
CA TYR A 11 4.03 5.64 -0.70
C TYR A 11 2.76 6.48 -0.86
N ILE A 12 2.64 7.54 -0.04
CA ILE A 12 1.42 8.34 0.04
C ILE A 12 1.02 8.98 -1.29
N ASP A 13 1.98 9.48 -2.08
CA ASP A 13 1.67 10.13 -3.35
C ASP A 13 1.09 9.15 -4.36
N ASP A 14 1.52 7.88 -4.34
CA ASP A 14 0.91 6.82 -5.16
C ASP A 14 -0.55 6.57 -4.74
N ILE A 15 -0.86 6.60 -3.44
CA ILE A 15 -2.23 6.49 -2.95
C ILE A 15 -3.07 7.67 -3.44
N VAL A 16 -2.57 8.89 -3.26
CA VAL A 16 -3.26 10.12 -3.67
C VAL A 16 -3.50 10.13 -5.17
N GLU A 17 -2.51 9.76 -5.98
CA GLU A 17 -2.67 9.69 -7.44
C GLU A 17 -3.76 8.68 -7.83
N GLY A 18 -3.76 7.50 -7.23
CA GLY A 18 -4.80 6.49 -7.47
C GLY A 18 -6.21 7.00 -7.13
N VAL A 19 -6.37 7.64 -5.97
CA VAL A 19 -7.63 8.26 -5.55
C VAL A 19 -8.06 9.36 -6.51
N MET A 20 -7.16 10.26 -6.90
CA MET A 20 -7.45 11.36 -7.83
C MET A 20 -7.89 10.85 -9.20
N ARG A 21 -7.27 9.77 -9.70
CA ARG A 21 -7.70 9.13 -10.96
C ARG A 21 -9.09 8.52 -10.85
N CYS A 22 -9.39 7.85 -9.74
CA CYS A 22 -10.74 7.33 -9.48
C CYS A 22 -11.80 8.46 -9.42
N CYS A 23 -11.48 9.60 -8.82
CA CYS A 23 -12.37 10.78 -8.82
C CYS A 23 -12.64 11.31 -10.24
N LYS A 24 -11.65 11.24 -11.14
CA LYS A 24 -11.80 11.65 -12.55
C LYS A 24 -12.53 10.62 -13.41
N LYS A 25 -12.62 9.37 -12.97
CA LYS A 25 -13.32 8.27 -13.65
C LYS A 25 -14.28 7.56 -12.69
N PRO A 26 -15.47 8.14 -12.42
CA PRO A 26 -16.47 7.54 -11.53
C PRO A 26 -16.85 6.12 -11.95
N ALA A 27 -17.27 5.33 -10.97
CA ALA A 27 -17.75 3.98 -11.21
C ALA A 27 -18.98 3.99 -12.15
N THR A 28 -19.07 2.98 -13.00
CA THR A 28 -20.24 2.70 -13.84
C THR A 28 -20.91 1.42 -13.35
N THR A 29 -22.18 1.21 -13.77
CA THR A 29 -22.87 -0.06 -13.57
C THR A 29 -22.10 -1.20 -14.22
N ASN A 30 -22.18 -2.39 -13.63
CA ASN A 30 -21.75 -3.63 -14.28
C ASN A 30 -22.96 -4.33 -14.89
N PRO A 31 -23.14 -4.32 -16.24
CA PRO A 31 -24.28 -4.95 -16.89
C PRO A 31 -24.26 -6.49 -16.78
N GLU A 32 -23.11 -7.08 -16.46
CA GLU A 32 -22.92 -8.52 -16.28
C GLU A 32 -23.02 -8.94 -14.80
N PHE A 33 -23.46 -8.04 -13.91
CA PHE A 33 -23.61 -8.35 -12.49
C PHE A 33 -24.67 -9.43 -12.28
N ASP A 34 -24.25 -10.57 -11.71
CA ASP A 34 -25.13 -11.65 -11.32
C ASP A 34 -25.39 -11.62 -9.80
N SER A 35 -26.64 -11.38 -9.41
CA SER A 35 -27.05 -11.35 -8.00
C SER A 35 -27.01 -12.73 -7.32
N LEU A 36 -26.96 -13.83 -8.09
CA LEU A 36 -26.83 -15.20 -7.57
C LEU A 36 -25.37 -15.60 -7.34
N GLN A 37 -24.44 -14.94 -8.03
CA GLN A 37 -22.99 -15.10 -7.88
C GLN A 37 -22.31 -13.72 -7.82
N PRO A 38 -22.57 -12.93 -6.77
CA PRO A 38 -22.13 -11.55 -6.73
C PRO A 38 -20.61 -11.43 -6.60
N ASP A 39 -20.01 -10.61 -7.47
CA ASP A 39 -18.67 -10.06 -7.22
C ASP A 39 -18.79 -8.83 -6.31
N PRO A 40 -18.26 -8.87 -5.07
CA PRO A 40 -18.40 -7.76 -4.13
C PRO A 40 -17.66 -6.47 -4.57
N ALA A 41 -16.78 -6.57 -5.57
CA ALA A 41 -16.07 -5.43 -6.12
C ALA A 41 -16.87 -4.63 -7.14
N THR A 42 -18.03 -5.13 -7.59
CA THR A 42 -18.90 -4.50 -8.60
C THR A 42 -20.37 -4.60 -8.21
N ALA A 43 -21.26 -3.88 -8.90
CA ALA A 43 -22.70 -3.98 -8.71
C ALA A 43 -23.48 -3.62 -9.98
N ALA A 44 -24.78 -3.94 -9.99
CA ALA A 44 -25.72 -3.43 -10.98
C ALA A 44 -25.89 -1.90 -10.91
N ALA A 45 -25.60 -1.29 -9.77
CA ALA A 45 -25.49 0.18 -9.60
C ALA A 45 -24.03 0.65 -9.81
N PRO A 46 -23.79 1.97 -10.00
CA PRO A 46 -22.43 2.53 -10.06
C PRO A 46 -21.66 2.28 -8.77
N HIS A 47 -20.88 1.20 -8.74
CA HIS A 47 -20.08 0.78 -7.58
C HIS A 47 -18.85 0.00 -8.05
N ARG A 48 -17.68 0.35 -7.52
CA ARG A 48 -16.45 -0.43 -7.68
C ARG A 48 -15.58 -0.32 -6.45
N VAL A 49 -14.97 -1.44 -6.06
CA VAL A 49 -13.96 -1.50 -5.00
C VAL A 49 -12.62 -1.87 -5.62
N PHE A 50 -11.58 -1.14 -5.28
CA PHE A 50 -10.22 -1.40 -5.74
C PHE A 50 -9.28 -1.59 -4.58
N ASN A 51 -8.38 -2.56 -4.69
CA ASN A 51 -7.19 -2.56 -3.87
C ASN A 51 -6.19 -1.54 -4.41
N ILE A 52 -5.51 -0.85 -3.51
CA ILE A 52 -4.39 0.01 -3.85
C ILE A 52 -3.19 -0.35 -2.97
N GLY A 53 -2.07 -0.62 -3.60
CA GLY A 53 -0.84 -1.05 -2.95
C GLY A 53 0.30 -1.13 -3.96
N ASN A 54 1.52 -1.28 -3.50
CA ASN A 54 2.70 -1.31 -4.35
C ASN A 54 2.91 -2.66 -5.05
N SER A 55 2.23 -3.71 -4.58
CA SER A 55 2.37 -5.10 -5.07
C SER A 55 3.83 -5.61 -5.00
N GLN A 56 4.62 -5.08 -4.05
CA GLN A 56 6.02 -5.42 -3.82
C GLN A 56 6.28 -5.63 -2.32
N PRO A 57 5.85 -6.79 -1.76
CA PRO A 57 6.07 -7.08 -0.35
C PRO A 57 7.55 -6.98 0.01
N THR A 58 7.84 -6.18 1.02
CA THR A 58 9.19 -5.95 1.53
C THR A 58 9.33 -6.55 2.92
N GLU A 59 10.45 -7.18 3.21
CA GLU A 59 10.77 -7.68 4.54
C GLU A 59 10.87 -6.54 5.56
N LEU A 60 10.29 -6.75 6.74
CA LEU A 60 10.31 -5.73 7.80
C LEU A 60 11.72 -5.29 8.17
N LEU A 61 12.67 -6.20 8.20
CA LEU A 61 14.07 -5.84 8.51
C LEU A 61 14.68 -4.96 7.41
N ARG A 62 14.36 -5.22 6.13
CA ARG A 62 14.80 -4.35 5.03
C ARG A 62 14.19 -2.95 5.14
N PHE A 63 12.89 -2.86 5.49
CA PHE A 63 12.27 -1.55 5.75
C PHE A 63 12.98 -0.77 6.85
N ILE A 64 13.34 -1.45 7.97
CA ILE A 64 14.07 -0.83 9.07
C ILE A 64 15.46 -0.36 8.62
N GLU A 65 16.19 -1.16 7.82
CA GLU A 65 17.49 -0.77 7.26
C GLU A 65 17.40 0.51 6.42
N VAL A 66 16.42 0.56 5.50
CA VAL A 66 16.19 1.74 4.67
C VAL A 66 15.85 2.97 5.51
N LEU A 67 15.06 2.80 6.57
CA LEU A 67 14.75 3.88 7.50
C LEU A 67 16.00 4.33 8.30
N GLU A 68 16.82 3.39 8.76
CA GLU A 68 18.10 3.67 9.43
C GLU A 68 19.03 4.48 8.51
N GLU A 69 19.12 4.11 7.24
CA GLU A 69 19.92 4.80 6.22
C GLU A 69 19.40 6.24 6.01
N ALA A 70 18.09 6.40 5.82
CA ALA A 70 17.47 7.71 5.60
C ALA A 70 17.61 8.66 6.80
N LEU A 71 17.55 8.14 8.03
CA LEU A 71 17.68 8.91 9.25
C LEU A 71 19.13 9.08 9.73
N GLY A 72 20.08 8.31 9.23
CA GLY A 72 21.46 8.29 9.70
C GLY A 72 21.61 7.77 11.13
N ARG A 73 20.67 6.94 11.59
CA ARG A 73 20.64 6.41 12.97
C ARG A 73 20.28 4.92 12.96
N LYS A 74 20.90 4.15 13.84
CA LYS A 74 20.58 2.75 14.04
C LYS A 74 19.47 2.57 15.07
N ALA A 75 18.49 1.73 14.74
CA ALA A 75 17.41 1.36 15.64
C ALA A 75 17.86 0.35 16.69
N VAL A 76 17.38 0.48 17.91
CA VAL A 76 17.45 -0.58 18.92
C VAL A 76 16.29 -1.53 18.65
N LYS A 77 16.60 -2.75 18.20
CA LYS A 77 15.59 -3.75 17.78
C LYS A 77 15.24 -4.65 18.98
N ASP A 78 13.95 -4.71 19.31
CA ASP A 78 13.40 -5.68 20.26
C ASP A 78 12.56 -6.72 19.51
N PHE A 79 13.06 -7.95 19.41
CA PHE A 79 12.46 -9.03 18.65
C PHE A 79 11.43 -9.80 19.48
N GLN A 80 10.18 -9.47 19.31
CA GLN A 80 9.04 -10.10 19.99
C GLN A 80 8.44 -11.28 19.19
N PRO A 81 7.78 -12.24 19.85
CA PRO A 81 6.94 -13.22 19.17
C PRO A 81 5.84 -12.58 18.35
N MET A 82 5.30 -13.32 17.40
CA MET A 82 4.15 -12.86 16.61
C MET A 82 2.93 -12.60 17.49
N GLN A 83 2.32 -11.44 17.33
CA GLN A 83 1.09 -11.08 18.04
C GLN A 83 -0.09 -11.95 17.57
N PRO A 84 -1.00 -12.36 18.45
CA PRO A 84 -2.24 -13.03 18.03
C PRO A 84 -3.04 -12.15 17.05
N GLY A 85 -3.46 -12.74 15.93
CA GLY A 85 -4.23 -12.05 14.90
C GLY A 85 -3.42 -11.28 13.86
N ASP A 86 -2.09 -11.17 14.01
CA ASP A 86 -1.23 -10.62 12.96
C ASP A 86 -1.00 -11.65 11.84
N VAL A 87 -0.55 -11.16 10.66
CA VAL A 87 -0.29 -11.98 9.49
C VAL A 87 1.18 -11.90 9.08
N VAL A 88 1.71 -13.00 8.53
CA VAL A 88 3.12 -13.10 8.14
C VAL A 88 3.44 -12.18 6.95
N ALA A 89 2.52 -12.08 5.99
CA ALA A 89 2.71 -11.27 4.79
C ALA A 89 1.41 -10.59 4.35
N THR A 90 1.53 -9.42 3.77
CA THR A 90 0.44 -8.72 3.06
C THR A 90 0.90 -8.33 1.66
N ALA A 91 0.00 -8.43 0.70
CA ALA A 91 0.19 -7.92 -0.66
C ALA A 91 -1.17 -7.49 -1.23
N ALA A 92 -1.17 -6.47 -2.07
CA ALA A 92 -2.36 -6.02 -2.77
C ALA A 92 -2.33 -6.51 -4.23
N ASP A 93 -3.42 -7.12 -4.70
CA ASP A 93 -3.68 -7.25 -6.14
C ASP A 93 -4.29 -5.93 -6.63
N THR A 94 -3.56 -5.22 -7.45
CA THR A 94 -3.92 -3.89 -7.98
C THR A 94 -4.30 -3.92 -9.45
N GLN A 95 -4.51 -5.10 -10.04
CA GLN A 95 -4.78 -5.22 -11.47
C GLN A 95 -6.09 -4.52 -11.85
N ALA A 96 -7.15 -4.67 -11.05
CA ALA A 96 -8.43 -4.01 -11.30
C ALA A 96 -8.32 -2.47 -11.30
N LEU A 97 -7.51 -1.88 -10.41
CA LEU A 97 -7.24 -0.44 -10.41
C LEU A 97 -6.50 -0.03 -11.68
N LYS A 98 -5.45 -0.77 -12.06
CA LYS A 98 -4.68 -0.52 -13.27
C LYS A 98 -5.56 -0.55 -14.53
N ASP A 99 -6.42 -1.53 -14.64
CA ASP A 99 -7.31 -1.68 -15.81
C ASP A 99 -8.37 -0.58 -15.84
N TRP A 100 -8.82 -0.11 -14.67
CA TRP A 100 -9.82 0.94 -14.59
C TRP A 100 -9.27 2.34 -14.88
N VAL A 101 -8.18 2.74 -14.22
CA VAL A 101 -7.65 4.12 -14.29
C VAL A 101 -6.28 4.25 -14.95
N GLY A 102 -5.71 3.15 -15.46
CA GLY A 102 -4.40 3.16 -16.14
C GLY A 102 -3.23 3.47 -15.20
N PHE A 103 -3.37 3.18 -13.91
CA PHE A 103 -2.36 3.49 -12.90
C PHE A 103 -2.15 2.33 -11.93
N ARG A 104 -0.91 2.16 -11.52
CA ARG A 104 -0.48 1.26 -10.47
C ARG A 104 0.61 1.94 -9.64
N PRO A 105 0.53 1.90 -8.30
CA PRO A 105 1.63 2.31 -7.43
C PRO A 105 2.94 1.61 -7.82
N SER A 106 4.06 2.33 -7.75
CA SER A 106 5.37 1.78 -8.13
C SER A 106 6.54 2.45 -7.45
N THR A 107 6.31 3.36 -6.51
CA THR A 107 7.38 4.06 -5.79
C THR A 107 8.21 3.07 -4.99
N PRO A 108 9.54 2.94 -5.26
CA PRO A 108 10.42 2.09 -4.48
C PRO A 108 10.47 2.50 -3.02
N ILE A 109 10.66 1.53 -2.12
CA ILE A 109 10.67 1.78 -0.67
C ILE A 109 11.77 2.76 -0.27
N GLU A 110 12.92 2.70 -0.92
CA GLU A 110 14.05 3.60 -0.67
C GLU A 110 13.67 5.05 -0.92
N LEU A 111 12.96 5.31 -2.03
CA LEU A 111 12.50 6.66 -2.37
C LEU A 111 11.40 7.13 -1.42
N GLY A 112 10.39 6.30 -1.18
CA GLY A 112 9.27 6.65 -0.30
C GLY A 112 9.71 6.94 1.13
N VAL A 113 10.60 6.10 1.69
CA VAL A 113 11.15 6.31 3.04
C VAL A 113 12.06 7.54 3.11
N ALA A 114 12.87 7.81 2.07
CA ALA A 114 13.69 9.03 2.03
C ALA A 114 12.82 10.31 2.05
N GLN A 115 11.77 10.36 1.25
CA GLN A 115 10.82 11.47 1.24
C GLN A 115 10.08 11.62 2.59
N PHE A 116 9.65 10.51 3.18
CA PHE A 116 9.06 10.51 4.51
C PHE A 116 10.01 11.06 5.57
N ALA A 117 11.28 10.64 5.57
CA ALA A 117 12.29 11.11 6.52
C ALA A 117 12.56 12.62 6.39
N LEU A 118 12.59 13.14 5.16
CA LEU A 118 12.72 14.58 4.89
C LEU A 118 11.52 15.35 5.46
N TRP A 119 10.31 14.92 5.13
CA TRP A 119 9.10 15.52 5.67
C TRP A 119 9.04 15.46 7.20
N TYR A 120 9.39 14.33 7.80
CA TYR A 120 9.39 14.15 9.26
C TYR A 120 10.32 15.13 9.95
N ARG A 121 11.54 15.29 9.43
CA ARG A 121 12.53 16.23 9.98
C ARG A 121 12.07 17.67 9.87
N ASP A 122 11.53 18.07 8.73
CA ASP A 122 11.03 19.42 8.51
C ASP A 122 9.85 19.73 9.44
N PHE A 123 8.88 18.81 9.50
CA PHE A 123 7.66 18.98 10.29
C PHE A 123 7.93 19.04 11.80
N TYR A 124 8.84 18.22 12.32
CA TYR A 124 9.16 18.18 13.75
C TYR A 124 10.38 19.03 14.13
N GLY A 125 11.08 19.64 13.21
CA GLY A 125 12.27 20.47 13.46
C GLY A 125 13.46 19.68 14.01
N VAL A 126 13.69 18.42 13.57
CA VAL A 126 14.73 17.51 14.08
C VAL A 126 15.66 16.99 12.99
#